data_c602b666930684c53d8f29e0dda10f17
#
_entry.id   c602b666930684c53d8f29e0dda10f17
#
_cell.length_a   1.000
_cell.length_b   1.000
_cell.length_c   1.000
_cell.angle_alpha   90.00
_cell.angle_beta   90.00
_cell.angle_gamma   90.00
#
_symmetry.space_group_name_H-M   'P 1'
#
loop_
_entity.id
_entity.type
_entity.pdbx_description
1 polymer ?
#
loop_
_entity_poly.entity_id
_entity_poly.type
_entity_poly.pdbx_seq_one_letter_code
_entity_poly.pdbx_strand_id
1 'polypeptide(L)'
;MNQDMLNVFLKRRSIRSYTGEPIPMEKLNMIIMAGLSSASGSAIRPWELIVVRDPQKLIDMSGCRLRGSSRMLAGADAAIIVVANENLSDVWVEDSSIVMANMHLMASALGIGSCWIQGRLREAIDGETTEDYMRRLLQFPSECRLEAILSLGMPDEDLPATPPESLPFGKVHINKY
;
A
#
# COMPACT_ATOMS: atom_id res chain seq x y z
N MET A 1 -23.18 -5.19 15.26
CA MET A 1 -22.07 -4.70 14.42
C MET A 1 -20.79 -5.13 15.10
N ASN A 2 -19.88 -5.75 14.38
CA ASN A 2 -18.65 -6.25 15.02
C ASN A 2 -17.73 -5.05 15.33
N GLN A 3 -17.72 -4.61 16.59
CA GLN A 3 -16.91 -3.49 17.09
C GLN A 3 -15.43 -3.68 16.76
N ASP A 4 -14.98 -4.94 16.64
CA ASP A 4 -13.59 -5.27 16.32
C ASP A 4 -13.19 -4.83 14.91
N MET A 5 -14.09 -4.96 13.92
CA MET A 5 -13.81 -4.52 12.56
C MET A 5 -13.66 -2.99 12.48
N LEU A 6 -14.55 -2.22 13.11
CA LEU A 6 -14.44 -0.77 13.15
C LEU A 6 -13.13 -0.33 13.83
N ASN A 7 -12.73 -1.03 14.89
CA ASN A 7 -11.47 -0.75 15.58
C ASN A 7 -10.24 -0.90 14.68
N VAL A 8 -10.26 -1.84 13.71
CA VAL A 8 -9.16 -1.97 12.74
C VAL A 8 -9.02 -0.69 11.90
N PHE A 9 -10.14 -0.12 11.42
CA PHE A 9 -10.13 1.13 10.66
C PHE A 9 -9.61 2.31 11.49
N LEU A 10 -10.06 2.44 12.75
CA LEU A 10 -9.66 3.53 13.62
C LEU A 10 -8.20 3.42 14.09
N LYS A 11 -7.70 2.20 14.29
CA LYS A 11 -6.32 1.92 14.70
C LYS A 11 -5.32 1.98 13.55
N ARG A 12 -5.73 1.76 12.31
CA ARG A 12 -4.83 1.79 11.16
C ARG A 12 -4.15 3.17 11.05
N ARG A 13 -2.83 3.16 11.09
CA ARG A 13 -1.98 4.35 10.90
C ARG A 13 -0.92 4.08 9.82
N SER A 14 -0.37 5.13 9.24
CA SER A 14 0.76 5.02 8.32
C SER A 14 2.05 4.95 9.14
N ILE A 15 2.58 3.75 9.33
CA ILE A 15 3.79 3.44 10.09
C ILE A 15 5.01 3.55 9.16
N ARG A 16 6.03 4.29 9.59
CA ARG A 16 7.22 4.60 8.79
C ARG A 16 8.53 4.26 9.48
N SER A 17 8.47 3.81 10.75
CA SER A 17 9.61 3.29 11.50
C SER A 17 9.41 1.82 11.81
N TYR A 18 10.43 1.01 11.55
CA TYR A 18 10.38 -0.44 11.70
C TYR A 18 11.55 -0.94 12.54
N THR A 19 11.34 -2.00 13.33
CA THR A 19 12.35 -2.58 14.22
C THR A 19 13.45 -3.34 13.46
N GLY A 20 13.21 -3.72 12.20
CA GLY A 20 14.07 -4.61 11.44
C GLY A 20 13.82 -6.10 11.71
N GLU A 21 12.91 -6.45 12.64
CA GLU A 21 12.51 -7.84 12.82
C GLU A 21 11.73 -8.35 11.61
N PRO A 22 11.93 -9.62 11.20
CA PRO A 22 11.24 -10.16 10.04
C PRO A 22 9.75 -10.36 10.30
N ILE A 23 8.93 -10.06 9.30
CA ILE A 23 7.50 -10.39 9.30
C ILE A 23 7.36 -11.91 9.12
N PRO A 24 6.60 -12.60 9.99
CA PRO A 24 6.26 -14.01 9.77
C PRO A 24 5.59 -14.23 8.40
N MET A 25 6.05 -15.23 7.65
CA MET A 25 5.55 -15.49 6.30
C MET A 25 4.04 -15.72 6.27
N GLU A 26 3.49 -16.34 7.30
CA GLU A 26 2.04 -16.53 7.44
C GLU A 26 1.28 -15.20 7.43
N LYS A 27 1.76 -14.20 8.20
CA LYS A 27 1.14 -12.86 8.23
C LYS A 27 1.28 -12.14 6.89
N LEU A 28 2.44 -12.25 6.23
CA LEU A 28 2.64 -11.68 4.90
C LEU A 28 1.68 -12.30 3.88
N ASN A 29 1.50 -13.62 3.93
CA ASN A 29 0.54 -14.32 3.07
C ASN A 29 -0.91 -13.86 3.32
N MET A 30 -1.30 -13.63 4.57
CA MET A 30 -2.64 -13.10 4.89
C MET A 30 -2.86 -11.70 4.32
N ILE A 31 -1.83 -10.85 4.32
CA ILE A 31 -1.88 -9.52 3.70
C ILE A 31 -2.06 -9.66 2.18
N ILE A 32 -1.29 -10.54 1.53
CA ILE A 32 -1.41 -10.82 0.09
C ILE A 32 -2.81 -11.35 -0.24
N MET A 33 -3.33 -12.30 0.53
CA MET A 33 -4.68 -12.85 0.35
C MET A 33 -5.75 -11.76 0.45
N ALA A 34 -5.63 -10.80 1.37
CA ALA A 34 -6.55 -9.68 1.49
C ALA A 34 -6.55 -8.81 0.22
N GLY A 35 -5.38 -8.57 -0.37
CA GLY A 35 -5.26 -7.90 -1.66
C GLY A 35 -5.93 -8.69 -2.79
N LEU A 36 -5.57 -9.96 -2.94
CA LEU A 36 -6.07 -10.82 -4.01
C LEU A 36 -7.59 -11.09 -3.94
N SER A 37 -8.19 -10.99 -2.75
CA SER A 37 -9.64 -11.14 -2.55
C SER A 37 -10.44 -9.88 -2.84
N SER A 38 -9.79 -8.80 -3.26
CA SER A 38 -10.44 -7.52 -3.53
C SER A 38 -11.46 -7.60 -4.67
N ALA A 39 -12.51 -6.78 -4.57
CA ALA A 39 -13.45 -6.60 -5.66
C ALA A 39 -12.81 -5.78 -6.79
N SER A 40 -13.31 -5.93 -8.02
CA SER A 40 -12.95 -5.10 -9.17
C SER A 40 -14.13 -4.87 -10.09
N GLY A 41 -14.05 -3.82 -10.90
CA GLY A 41 -15.02 -3.55 -11.96
C GLY A 41 -15.22 -4.80 -12.84
N SER A 42 -16.46 -5.25 -12.98
CA SER A 42 -16.84 -6.45 -13.76
C SER A 42 -16.04 -7.71 -13.43
N ALA A 43 -15.44 -7.81 -12.25
CA ALA A 43 -14.58 -8.90 -11.80
C ALA A 43 -13.34 -9.15 -12.71
N ILE A 44 -12.84 -8.12 -13.39
CA ILE A 44 -11.71 -8.21 -14.34
C ILE A 44 -10.40 -8.50 -13.61
N ARG A 45 -10.18 -7.91 -12.43
CA ARG A 45 -8.95 -8.05 -11.62
C ARG A 45 -7.69 -7.71 -12.42
N PRO A 46 -7.54 -6.45 -12.87
CA PRO A 46 -6.46 -6.05 -13.78
C PRO A 46 -5.10 -5.92 -13.08
N TRP A 47 -5.07 -6.05 -11.76
CA TRP A 47 -3.88 -5.87 -10.93
C TRP A 47 -2.98 -7.09 -10.86
N GLU A 48 -1.70 -6.80 -10.62
CA GLU A 48 -0.69 -7.76 -10.21
C GLU A 48 0.05 -7.26 -8.97
N LEU A 49 0.56 -8.18 -8.15
CA LEU A 49 1.28 -7.87 -6.93
C LEU A 49 2.73 -8.33 -7.07
N ILE A 50 3.67 -7.41 -6.88
CA ILE A 50 5.10 -7.71 -6.83
C ILE A 50 5.53 -7.62 -5.37
N VAL A 51 5.97 -8.74 -4.78
CA VAL A 51 6.44 -8.79 -3.40
C VAL A 51 7.96 -8.75 -3.39
N VAL A 52 8.51 -7.78 -2.66
CA VAL A 52 9.96 -7.58 -2.52
C VAL A 52 10.33 -7.76 -1.05
N ARG A 53 11.30 -8.67 -0.79
CA ARG A 53 11.93 -8.88 0.53
C ARG A 53 13.46 -8.81 0.46
N ASP A 54 14.01 -8.58 -0.73
CA ASP A 54 15.45 -8.38 -0.91
C ASP A 54 15.84 -7.04 -0.28
N PRO A 55 16.72 -7.01 0.76
CA PRO A 55 17.07 -5.77 1.45
C PRO A 55 17.71 -4.72 0.55
N GLN A 56 18.54 -5.15 -0.42
CA GLN A 56 19.17 -4.22 -1.33
C GLN A 56 18.14 -3.57 -2.27
N LYS A 57 17.18 -4.35 -2.78
CA LYS A 57 16.08 -3.79 -3.59
C LYS A 57 15.22 -2.82 -2.80
N LEU A 58 14.93 -3.10 -1.52
CA LEU A 58 14.19 -2.18 -0.64
C LEU A 58 14.95 -0.86 -0.43
N ILE A 59 16.28 -0.92 -0.25
CA ILE A 59 17.15 0.27 -0.19
C ILE A 59 17.06 1.04 -1.52
N ASP A 60 17.25 0.37 -2.66
CA ASP A 60 17.18 1.01 -3.97
C ASP A 60 15.79 1.66 -4.21
N MET A 61 14.71 0.96 -3.85
CA MET A 61 13.34 1.48 -3.94
C MET A 61 13.10 2.71 -3.07
N SER A 62 13.89 2.93 -2.01
CA SER A 62 13.74 4.09 -1.13
C SER A 62 13.95 5.44 -1.83
N GLY A 63 14.61 5.43 -3.00
CA GLY A 63 14.77 6.57 -3.90
C GLY A 63 13.59 6.84 -4.85
N CYS A 64 12.56 6.01 -4.86
CA CYS A 64 11.47 6.10 -5.85
C CYS A 64 10.57 7.33 -5.70
N ARG A 65 10.74 8.12 -4.62
CA ARG A 65 9.94 9.31 -4.37
C ARG A 65 10.79 10.52 -4.04
N LEU A 66 10.49 11.61 -4.74
CA LEU A 66 11.08 12.91 -4.44
C LEU A 66 10.81 13.32 -2.99
N ARG A 67 11.71 14.11 -2.41
CA ARG A 67 11.66 14.61 -1.02
C ARG A 67 11.64 13.50 0.06
N GLY A 68 12.08 12.29 -0.28
CA GLY A 68 12.24 11.19 0.68
C GLY A 68 10.92 10.61 1.22
N SER A 69 9.82 10.77 0.49
CA SER A 69 8.51 10.21 0.89
C SER A 69 8.44 8.68 0.84
N SER A 70 9.52 8.00 0.41
CA SER A 70 9.68 6.54 0.36
C SER A 70 10.84 6.02 1.22
N ARG A 71 11.49 6.87 2.03
CA ARG A 71 12.68 6.50 2.81
C ARG A 71 12.47 5.30 3.75
N MET A 72 11.23 5.11 4.24
CA MET A 72 10.90 4.00 5.12
C MET A 72 11.12 2.62 4.46
N LEU A 73 11.19 2.55 3.13
CA LEU A 73 11.47 1.29 2.43
C LEU A 73 12.84 0.71 2.78
N ALA A 74 13.84 1.56 3.04
CA ALA A 74 15.18 1.11 3.42
C ALA A 74 15.23 0.36 4.76
N GLY A 75 14.25 0.57 5.65
CA GLY A 75 14.14 -0.13 6.93
C GLY A 75 12.99 -1.16 6.97
N ALA A 76 12.27 -1.32 5.87
CA ALA A 76 11.17 -2.28 5.78
C ALA A 76 11.69 -3.73 5.65
N ASP A 77 10.90 -4.70 6.12
CA ASP A 77 11.17 -6.13 5.87
C ASP A 77 10.59 -6.59 4.53
N ALA A 78 9.53 -5.93 4.08
CA ALA A 78 8.92 -6.23 2.79
C ALA A 78 8.27 -4.99 2.16
N ALA A 79 8.06 -5.05 0.86
CA ALA A 79 7.18 -4.14 0.14
C ALA A 79 6.29 -4.94 -0.81
N ILE A 80 5.04 -4.49 -0.99
CA ILE A 80 4.12 -5.01 -2.01
C ILE A 80 3.82 -3.87 -2.96
N ILE A 81 4.16 -4.05 -4.23
CA ILE A 81 3.93 -3.10 -5.29
C ILE A 81 2.68 -3.53 -6.06
N VAL A 82 1.71 -2.63 -6.18
CA VAL A 82 0.50 -2.86 -6.96
C VAL A 82 0.67 -2.20 -8.32
N VAL A 83 0.67 -3.03 -9.34
CA VAL A 83 0.63 -2.63 -10.74
C VAL A 83 -0.64 -3.17 -11.38
N ALA A 84 -1.11 -2.57 -12.47
CA ALA A 84 -2.29 -3.04 -13.18
C ALA A 84 -2.15 -2.82 -14.68
N ASN A 85 -2.70 -3.73 -15.47
CA ASN A 85 -2.79 -3.56 -16.92
C ASN A 85 -3.95 -2.60 -17.24
N GLU A 86 -3.61 -1.38 -17.65
CA GLU A 86 -4.57 -0.32 -17.97
C GLU A 86 -5.46 -0.63 -19.19
N ASN A 87 -5.04 -1.57 -20.04
CA ASN A 87 -5.81 -1.97 -21.22
C ASN A 87 -6.96 -2.94 -20.90
N LEU A 88 -6.95 -3.54 -19.69
CA LEU A 88 -7.99 -4.48 -19.25
C LEU A 88 -9.18 -3.81 -18.58
N SER A 89 -8.97 -2.65 -17.93
CA SER A 89 -10.00 -1.97 -17.14
C SER A 89 -9.79 -0.46 -17.18
N ASP A 90 -10.81 0.28 -17.50
CA ASP A 90 -10.85 1.75 -17.45
C ASP A 90 -10.91 2.30 -16.02
N VAL A 91 -11.24 1.44 -15.05
CA VAL A 91 -11.26 1.73 -13.61
C VAL A 91 -10.11 1.01 -12.85
N TRP A 92 -8.99 0.75 -13.54
CA TRP A 92 -7.85 0.06 -12.95
C TRP A 92 -7.27 0.76 -11.71
N VAL A 93 -7.38 2.09 -11.64
CA VAL A 93 -6.90 2.90 -10.51
C VAL A 93 -7.74 2.63 -9.26
N GLU A 94 -9.07 2.67 -9.40
CA GLU A 94 -10.01 2.38 -8.32
C GLU A 94 -9.85 0.93 -7.85
N ASP A 95 -9.78 -0.01 -8.80
CA ASP A 95 -9.57 -1.42 -8.54
C ASP A 95 -8.27 -1.65 -7.73
N SER A 96 -7.15 -1.06 -8.17
CA SER A 96 -5.84 -1.16 -7.51
C SER A 96 -5.84 -0.47 -6.14
N SER A 97 -6.57 0.63 -6.00
CA SER A 97 -6.71 1.34 -4.73
C SER A 97 -7.45 0.52 -3.68
N ILE A 98 -8.46 -0.26 -4.08
CA ILE A 98 -9.15 -1.21 -3.20
C ILE A 98 -8.19 -2.30 -2.71
N VAL A 99 -7.38 -2.86 -3.60
CA VAL A 99 -6.33 -3.84 -3.26
C VAL A 99 -5.38 -3.29 -2.20
N MET A 100 -4.85 -2.09 -2.43
CA MET A 100 -3.97 -1.39 -1.50
C MET A 100 -4.63 -1.16 -0.13
N ALA A 101 -5.89 -0.71 -0.11
CA ALA A 101 -6.64 -0.44 1.12
C ALA A 101 -6.85 -1.73 1.92
N ASN A 102 -7.24 -2.83 1.27
CA ASN A 102 -7.46 -4.12 1.92
C ASN A 102 -6.17 -4.68 2.53
N MET A 103 -5.06 -4.62 1.80
CA MET A 103 -3.75 -5.04 2.34
C MET A 103 -3.31 -4.17 3.53
N HIS A 104 -3.51 -2.87 3.45
CA HIS A 104 -3.15 -1.92 4.52
C HIS A 104 -3.98 -2.14 5.79
N LEU A 105 -5.28 -2.45 5.65
CA LEU A 105 -6.16 -2.81 6.76
C LEU A 105 -5.78 -4.16 7.37
N MET A 106 -5.49 -5.17 6.53
CA MET A 106 -5.06 -6.49 7.02
C MET A 106 -3.73 -6.39 7.77
N ALA A 107 -2.76 -5.63 7.28
CA ALA A 107 -1.50 -5.39 7.99
C ALA A 107 -1.76 -4.82 9.39
N SER A 108 -2.62 -3.79 9.50
CA SER A 108 -3.02 -3.22 10.80
C SER A 108 -3.69 -4.23 11.71
N ALA A 109 -4.60 -5.06 11.20
CA ALA A 109 -5.27 -6.10 11.98
C ALA A 109 -4.31 -7.16 12.52
N LEU A 110 -3.20 -7.42 11.82
CA LEU A 110 -2.17 -8.39 12.21
C LEU A 110 -1.06 -7.79 13.08
N GLY A 111 -1.13 -6.50 13.41
CA GLY A 111 -0.08 -5.79 14.16
C GLY A 111 1.19 -5.54 13.32
N ILE A 112 1.08 -5.55 11.99
CA ILE A 112 2.17 -5.21 11.07
C ILE A 112 2.09 -3.74 10.71
N GLY A 113 3.20 -3.01 10.88
CA GLY A 113 3.34 -1.64 10.44
C GLY A 113 3.33 -1.55 8.93
N SER A 114 2.58 -0.60 8.38
CA SER A 114 2.52 -0.40 6.94
C SER A 114 2.30 1.06 6.56
N CYS A 115 2.77 1.45 5.38
CA CYS A 115 2.55 2.78 4.83
C CYS A 115 2.29 2.70 3.32
N TRP A 116 1.20 3.35 2.88
CA TRP A 116 0.92 3.60 1.47
C TRP A 116 1.86 4.65 0.91
N ILE A 117 2.65 4.29 -0.08
CA ILE A 117 3.53 5.18 -0.83
C ILE A 117 2.95 5.32 -2.24
N GLN A 118 2.40 6.49 -2.53
CA GLN A 118 1.82 6.76 -3.84
C GLN A 118 2.88 6.72 -4.94
N GLY A 119 2.67 5.88 -5.96
CA GLY A 119 3.55 5.75 -7.13
C GLY A 119 3.03 6.53 -8.33
N ARG A 120 1.76 6.33 -8.66
CA ARG A 120 1.10 6.96 -9.80
C ARG A 120 1.20 8.47 -9.76
N LEU A 121 1.56 9.10 -10.89
CA LEU A 121 1.69 10.55 -11.06
C LEU A 121 2.69 11.17 -10.05
N ARG A 122 3.79 10.49 -9.78
CA ARG A 122 4.84 10.94 -8.88
C ARG A 122 6.23 10.84 -9.53
N GLU A 123 7.20 11.51 -8.92
CA GLU A 123 8.57 11.60 -9.38
C GLU A 123 9.54 10.97 -8.37
N ALA A 124 10.58 10.35 -8.88
CA ALA A 124 11.73 9.82 -8.17
C ALA A 124 12.82 10.89 -7.94
N ILE A 125 13.84 10.54 -7.14
CA ILE A 125 14.92 11.47 -6.79
C ILE A 125 15.83 11.85 -7.97
N ASP A 126 15.88 11.04 -9.01
CA ASP A 126 16.69 11.23 -10.23
C ASP A 126 15.94 12.01 -11.34
N GLY A 127 14.67 12.38 -11.09
CA GLY A 127 13.85 13.13 -12.04
C GLY A 127 13.03 12.24 -12.99
N GLU A 128 13.20 10.91 -12.92
CA GLU A 128 12.30 9.97 -13.61
C GLU A 128 10.90 10.00 -12.98
N THR A 129 9.88 9.48 -13.69
CA THR A 129 8.64 9.16 -13.02
C THR A 129 8.86 8.04 -12.01
N THR A 130 8.11 8.04 -10.89
CA THR A 130 8.18 6.92 -9.93
C THR A 130 7.89 5.58 -10.62
N GLU A 131 7.02 5.57 -11.62
CA GLU A 131 6.71 4.37 -12.40
C GLU A 131 7.90 3.86 -13.19
N ASP A 132 8.59 4.71 -13.95
CA ASP A 132 9.76 4.31 -14.76
C ASP A 132 10.92 3.86 -13.87
N TYR A 133 11.16 4.59 -12.77
CA TYR A 133 12.14 4.20 -11.75
C TYR A 133 11.86 2.79 -11.21
N MET A 134 10.62 2.52 -10.81
CA MET A 134 10.22 1.21 -10.28
C MET A 134 10.21 0.12 -11.35
N ARG A 135 9.80 0.45 -12.58
CA ARG A 135 9.85 -0.47 -13.73
C ARG A 135 11.27 -0.92 -14.04
N ARG A 136 12.23 0.00 -14.00
CA ARG A 136 13.65 -0.30 -14.21
C ARG A 136 14.20 -1.26 -13.13
N LEU A 137 13.79 -1.09 -11.87
CA LEU A 137 14.22 -1.94 -10.76
C LEU A 137 13.57 -3.32 -10.74
N LEU A 138 12.28 -3.40 -11.07
CA LEU A 138 11.46 -4.59 -10.86
C LEU A 138 11.05 -5.30 -12.16
N GLN A 139 11.29 -4.69 -13.32
CA GLN A 139 11.10 -5.25 -14.66
C GLN A 139 9.65 -5.69 -14.96
N PHE A 140 8.65 -4.98 -14.42
CA PHE A 140 7.26 -5.27 -14.77
C PHE A 140 6.93 -4.76 -16.20
N PRO A 141 5.97 -5.42 -16.92
CA PRO A 141 5.65 -5.14 -18.31
C PRO A 141 5.23 -3.69 -18.57
N SER A 142 5.44 -3.23 -19.80
CA SER A 142 5.14 -1.84 -20.22
C SER A 142 3.65 -1.51 -20.20
N GLU A 143 2.78 -2.51 -20.37
CA GLU A 143 1.32 -2.40 -20.29
C GLU A 143 0.80 -2.33 -18.86
N CYS A 144 1.64 -2.62 -17.88
CA CYS A 144 1.30 -2.46 -16.47
C CYS A 144 1.69 -1.07 -15.96
N ARG A 145 0.74 -0.39 -15.34
CA ARG A 145 0.92 0.92 -14.71
C ARG A 145 1.08 0.76 -13.20
N LEU A 146 1.93 1.60 -12.62
CA LEU A 146 2.14 1.61 -11.17
C LEU A 146 1.04 2.40 -10.47
N GLU A 147 0.31 1.77 -9.54
CA GLU A 147 -0.56 2.53 -8.62
C GLU A 147 0.20 2.99 -7.39
N ALA A 148 0.66 2.05 -6.57
CA ALA A 148 1.28 2.39 -5.29
C ALA A 148 2.16 1.25 -4.76
N ILE A 149 2.88 1.55 -3.68
CA ILE A 149 3.76 0.63 -2.96
C ILE A 149 3.30 0.59 -1.50
N LEU A 150 3.08 -0.59 -0.95
CA LEU A 150 2.85 -0.78 0.48
C LEU A 150 4.15 -1.22 1.14
N SER A 151 4.79 -0.35 1.93
CA SER A 151 5.90 -0.76 2.79
C SER A 151 5.36 -1.51 4.01
N LEU A 152 6.09 -2.54 4.46
CA LEU A 152 5.70 -3.45 5.54
C LEU A 152 6.89 -3.74 6.46
N GLY A 153 6.67 -3.73 7.78
CA GLY A 153 7.68 -4.08 8.78
C GLY A 153 7.06 -4.22 10.17
N MET A 154 7.78 -4.81 11.10
CA MET A 154 7.39 -4.79 12.51
C MET A 154 7.48 -3.34 12.99
N PRO A 155 6.40 -2.76 13.56
CA PRO A 155 6.37 -1.33 13.87
C PRO A 155 7.32 -0.98 15.02
N ASP A 156 8.07 0.12 14.86
CA ASP A 156 8.94 0.74 15.87
C ASP A 156 8.39 2.12 16.28
N GLU A 157 7.12 2.36 16.07
CA GLU A 157 6.39 3.54 16.52
C GLU A 157 4.95 3.14 16.90
N ASP A 158 4.41 3.79 17.92
CA ASP A 158 3.03 3.63 18.35
C ASP A 158 2.27 4.95 18.13
N LEU A 159 1.36 4.94 17.17
CA LEU A 159 0.56 6.11 16.84
C LEU A 159 -0.87 5.93 17.37
N PRO A 160 -1.43 6.95 18.06
CA PRO A 160 -2.77 6.84 18.64
C PRO A 160 -3.82 6.54 17.57
N ALA A 161 -4.83 5.74 17.91
CA ALA A 161 -5.99 5.51 17.05
C ALA A 161 -6.70 6.84 16.73
N THR A 162 -7.38 6.86 15.59
CA THR A 162 -8.24 8.01 15.23
C THR A 162 -9.45 8.04 16.15
N PRO A 163 -9.66 9.12 16.94
CA PRO A 163 -10.83 9.21 17.79
C PRO A 163 -12.11 9.28 16.96
N PRO A 164 -13.16 8.49 17.26
CA PRO A 164 -14.41 8.51 16.50
C PRO A 164 -15.05 9.89 16.37
N GLU A 165 -14.94 10.71 17.40
CA GLU A 165 -15.47 12.09 17.44
C GLU A 165 -14.73 13.05 16.51
N SER A 166 -13.52 12.70 16.05
CA SER A 166 -12.76 13.50 15.09
C SER A 166 -13.14 13.22 13.62
N LEU A 167 -13.99 12.23 13.39
CA LEU A 167 -14.41 11.88 12.04
C LEU A 167 -15.28 13.00 11.45
N PRO A 168 -15.04 13.38 10.17
CA PRO A 168 -15.66 14.55 9.56
C PRO A 168 -17.11 14.27 9.10
N PHE A 169 -18.01 13.95 10.02
CA PHE A 169 -19.42 13.67 9.75
C PHE A 169 -20.13 14.81 9.01
N GLY A 170 -19.64 16.06 9.12
CA GLY A 170 -20.15 17.20 8.36
C GLY A 170 -19.97 17.09 6.83
N LYS A 171 -19.20 16.09 6.37
CA LYS A 171 -19.07 15.77 4.92
C LYS A 171 -20.10 14.76 4.43
N VAL A 172 -20.99 14.29 5.32
CA VAL A 172 -22.05 13.34 4.96
C VAL A 172 -23.32 14.11 4.65
N HIS A 173 -23.80 14.01 3.42
CA HIS A 173 -25.03 14.62 2.96
C HIS A 173 -26.05 13.53 2.68
N ILE A 174 -27.30 13.72 3.17
CA ILE A 174 -28.39 12.72 3.03
C ILE A 174 -29.39 13.26 2.00
N ASN A 175 -29.64 12.46 0.98
CA ASN A 175 -30.55 12.68 -0.13
C ASN A 175 -30.14 13.80 -1.10
N LYS A 176 -29.41 14.82 -0.68
CA LYS A 176 -28.88 15.91 -1.52
C LYS A 176 -27.64 16.52 -0.88
N TYR A 177 -26.81 17.17 -1.70
CA TYR A 177 -25.68 17.98 -1.25
C TYR A 177 -26.17 19.26 -0.56
#